data_ff5ef2caa77c18ca76f4d626901e9dab
#
_entry.id   ff5ef2caa77c18ca76f4d626901e9dab
#
_cell.length_a   1.000
_cell.length_b   1.000
_cell.length_c   1.000
_cell.angle_alpha   90.00
_cell.angle_beta   90.00
_cell.angle_gamma   90.00
#
_symmetry.space_group_name_H-M   'P 1'
#
loop_
_entity.id
_entity.type
_entity.pdbx_description
1 polymer ?
#
loop_
_entity_poly.entity_id
_entity_poly.type
_entity_poly.pdbx_seq_one_letter_code
_entity_poly.pdbx_strand_id
1 'polypeptide(L)'
;VNLATSVDNCYEPAWQHRGQTVNCWGKDHTGLIEYRFNSQGYRHAQTYDWPAEWAFFGNSIVFGVGVPEPDILTSYFDHCQNYGLSGHYMNHHSVTNLTNFLESKCFTPQTRIVFFWIERYSEDVGALIQQVKYMSPQCLNIGFGSHGSSHWPGVINLMPNRDSDVSGTHPGPRTHEMWAKTIKLLHRA
;
A
#
# COMPACT_ATOMS: atom_id res chain seq x y z
N VAL A 1 24.37 5.78 -4.73
CA VAL A 1 23.51 4.74 -4.15
C VAL A 1 23.67 4.81 -2.64
N ASN A 2 22.69 5.35 -1.94
CA ASN A 2 22.69 5.31 -0.50
C ASN A 2 22.25 3.91 -0.07
N LEU A 3 23.16 3.16 0.54
CA LEU A 3 22.85 1.87 1.15
C LEU A 3 22.18 2.13 2.50
N ALA A 4 20.91 1.86 2.62
CA ALA A 4 20.26 1.77 3.92
C ALA A 4 20.78 0.51 4.63
N THR A 5 21.22 0.65 5.88
CA THR A 5 21.89 -0.42 6.61
C THR A 5 20.93 -1.30 7.42
N SER A 6 19.64 -0.93 7.50
CA SER A 6 18.61 -1.73 8.15
C SER A 6 17.22 -1.45 7.53
N VAL A 7 16.28 -2.34 7.75
CA VAL A 7 14.86 -2.15 7.34
C VAL A 7 14.28 -0.89 7.99
N ASP A 8 14.71 -0.54 9.19
CA ASP A 8 14.26 0.65 9.90
C ASP A 8 14.61 1.94 9.14
N ASN A 9 15.70 1.95 8.40
CA ASN A 9 16.10 3.09 7.57
C ASN A 9 15.29 3.21 6.27
N CYS A 10 14.51 2.18 5.90
CA CYS A 10 13.59 2.21 4.76
C CYS A 10 12.26 2.90 5.09
N TYR A 11 12.06 3.28 6.35
CA TYR A 11 10.87 3.99 6.82
C TYR A 11 10.93 5.50 6.64
N GLU A 12 12.00 6.01 6.05
CA GLU A 12 12.04 7.41 5.71
C GLU A 12 10.93 7.77 4.70
N PRO A 13 10.36 8.97 4.80
CA PRO A 13 9.28 9.38 3.90
C PRO A 13 9.67 9.18 2.44
N ALA A 14 8.86 8.47 1.68
CA ALA A 14 9.12 8.17 0.28
C ALA A 14 9.41 9.43 -0.57
N TRP A 15 8.86 10.59 -0.18
CA TRP A 15 9.13 11.87 -0.83
C TRP A 15 10.60 12.33 -0.76
N GLN A 16 11.38 11.87 0.23
CA GLN A 16 12.82 12.17 0.31
C GLN A 16 13.62 11.41 -0.76
N HIS A 17 13.06 10.31 -1.29
CA HIS A 17 13.70 9.44 -2.26
C HIS A 17 13.14 9.60 -3.68
N ARG A 18 12.45 10.71 -3.99
CA ARG A 18 11.87 10.96 -5.31
C ARG A 18 12.88 10.72 -6.43
N GLY A 19 12.51 9.88 -7.39
CA GLY A 19 13.35 9.53 -8.53
C GLY A 19 14.61 8.72 -8.20
N GLN A 20 14.72 8.19 -6.97
CA GLN A 20 15.90 7.44 -6.53
C GLN A 20 15.61 5.94 -6.44
N THR A 21 16.68 5.17 -6.47
CA THR A 21 16.68 3.76 -6.10
C THR A 21 17.38 3.63 -4.75
N VAL A 22 16.71 2.99 -3.81
CA VAL A 22 17.22 2.73 -2.45
C VAL A 22 17.25 1.23 -2.21
N ASN A 23 18.37 0.74 -1.70
CA ASN A 23 18.53 -0.66 -1.34
C ASN A 23 18.38 -0.85 0.17
N CYS A 24 17.51 -1.76 0.56
CA CYS A 24 17.23 -2.07 1.95
C CYS A 24 17.57 -3.51 2.28
N TRP A 25 18.19 -3.72 3.44
CA TRP A 25 18.55 -5.05 3.93
C TRP A 25 17.41 -5.64 4.77
N GLY A 26 17.18 -6.92 4.61
CA GLY A 26 16.36 -7.68 5.55
C GLY A 26 16.96 -7.69 6.96
N LYS A 27 16.14 -7.98 7.97
CA LYS A 27 16.50 -7.98 9.38
C LYS A 27 17.66 -8.95 9.70
N ASP A 28 17.75 -10.02 8.94
CA ASP A 28 18.78 -11.07 9.01
C ASP A 28 19.91 -10.90 7.97
N HIS A 29 19.92 -9.79 7.25
CA HIS A 29 20.85 -9.51 6.15
C HIS A 29 20.82 -10.56 5.00
N THR A 30 19.77 -11.37 4.90
CA THR A 30 19.67 -12.45 3.92
C THR A 30 19.27 -12.00 2.52
N GLY A 31 18.89 -10.74 2.35
CA GLY A 31 18.50 -10.24 1.04
C GLY A 31 18.55 -8.72 0.91
N LEU A 32 18.94 -8.24 -0.25
CA LEU A 32 18.88 -6.85 -0.63
C LEU A 32 17.59 -6.62 -1.40
N ILE A 33 16.71 -5.75 -0.89
CA ILE A 33 15.51 -5.33 -1.59
C ILE A 33 15.74 -3.95 -2.20
N GLU A 34 15.60 -3.87 -3.51
CA GLU A 34 15.64 -2.60 -4.23
C GLU A 34 14.27 -1.92 -4.19
N TYR A 35 14.24 -0.69 -3.70
CA TYR A 35 13.07 0.18 -3.77
C TYR A 35 13.32 1.28 -4.80
N ARG A 36 12.53 1.27 -5.85
CA ARG A 36 12.52 2.32 -6.87
C ARG A 36 11.40 3.30 -6.59
N PHE A 37 11.73 4.59 -6.51
CA PHE A 37 10.77 5.65 -6.28
C PHE A 37 10.63 6.51 -7.54
N ASN A 38 9.39 6.78 -7.91
CA ASN A 38 9.12 7.72 -9.01
C ASN A 38 9.34 9.18 -8.58
N SER A 39 9.23 10.11 -9.54
CA SER A 39 9.41 11.54 -9.28
C SER A 39 8.38 12.15 -8.30
N GLN A 40 7.28 11.43 -8.03
CA GLN A 40 6.25 11.83 -7.07
C GLN A 40 6.53 11.28 -5.66
N GLY A 41 7.49 10.35 -5.51
CA GLY A 41 7.88 9.74 -4.24
C GLY A 41 7.13 8.45 -3.89
N TYR A 42 6.37 7.88 -4.82
CA TYR A 42 5.73 6.57 -4.65
C TYR A 42 6.65 5.44 -5.12
N ARG A 43 6.50 4.27 -4.51
CA ARG A 43 7.26 3.08 -4.89
C ARG A 43 6.81 2.55 -6.25
N HIS A 44 7.42 3.07 -7.30
CA HIS A 44 7.22 2.64 -8.69
C HIS A 44 8.28 3.28 -9.57
N ALA A 45 8.77 2.56 -10.58
CA ALA A 45 9.78 3.10 -11.49
C ALA A 45 9.25 4.22 -12.40
N GLN A 46 7.95 4.22 -12.73
CA GLN A 46 7.32 5.17 -13.62
C GLN A 46 6.51 6.21 -12.85
N THR A 47 6.56 7.46 -13.30
CA THR A 47 5.67 8.53 -12.80
C THR A 47 4.24 8.26 -13.25
N TYR A 48 3.30 8.53 -12.35
CA TYR A 48 1.87 8.37 -12.64
C TYR A 48 1.35 9.59 -13.39
N ASP A 49 1.26 9.48 -14.70
CA ASP A 49 0.75 10.53 -15.60
C ASP A 49 -0.37 10.02 -16.53
N TRP A 50 -0.86 8.81 -16.27
CA TRP A 50 -1.86 8.08 -17.05
C TRP A 50 -3.06 7.66 -16.18
N PRO A 51 -4.25 7.46 -16.78
CA PRO A 51 -5.44 6.98 -16.08
C PRO A 51 -5.21 5.59 -15.48
N ALA A 52 -5.54 5.43 -14.19
CA ALA A 52 -5.39 4.17 -13.49
C ALA A 52 -6.62 3.26 -13.69
N GLU A 53 -6.40 1.96 -13.95
CA GLU A 53 -7.44 0.96 -13.78
C GLU A 53 -7.61 0.58 -12.31
N TRP A 54 -6.50 0.55 -11.57
CA TRP A 54 -6.44 0.25 -10.15
C TRP A 54 -5.62 1.29 -9.41
N ALA A 55 -6.10 1.72 -8.25
CA ALA A 55 -5.36 2.61 -7.36
C ALA A 55 -5.44 2.08 -5.92
N PHE A 56 -4.28 1.84 -5.31
CA PHE A 56 -4.15 1.29 -3.97
C PHE A 56 -3.65 2.35 -3.00
N PHE A 57 -4.37 2.53 -1.91
CA PHE A 57 -4.04 3.46 -0.83
C PHE A 57 -3.84 2.71 0.48
N GLY A 58 -2.93 3.19 1.29
CA GLY A 58 -2.67 2.59 2.60
C GLY A 58 -1.23 2.78 3.08
N ASN A 59 -0.80 1.87 3.90
CA ASN A 59 0.42 1.91 4.69
C ASN A 59 1.56 1.08 4.07
N SER A 60 2.52 0.68 4.92
CA SER A 60 3.67 -0.16 4.58
C SER A 60 3.32 -1.48 3.89
N ILE A 61 2.11 -2.00 4.09
CA ILE A 61 1.63 -3.22 3.43
C ILE A 61 1.39 -2.95 1.94
N VAL A 62 0.69 -1.88 1.60
CA VAL A 62 0.48 -1.46 0.19
C VAL A 62 1.81 -1.03 -0.44
N PHE A 63 2.63 -0.32 0.31
CA PHE A 63 4.00 0.01 -0.11
C PHE A 63 4.80 -1.24 -0.45
N GLY A 64 4.58 -2.35 0.27
CA GLY A 64 5.29 -3.61 0.09
C GLY A 64 6.68 -3.60 0.76
N VAL A 65 6.75 -3.15 2.02
CA VAL A 65 8.00 -3.18 2.79
C VAL A 65 8.55 -4.60 2.83
N GLY A 66 9.85 -4.75 2.54
CA GLY A 66 10.56 -6.03 2.61
C GLY A 66 10.23 -7.03 1.50
N VAL A 67 9.46 -6.62 0.49
CA VAL A 67 9.06 -7.49 -0.64
C VAL A 67 9.65 -6.94 -1.94
N PRO A 68 10.25 -7.78 -2.82
CA PRO A 68 10.70 -7.34 -4.15
C PRO A 68 9.57 -6.76 -4.99
N GLU A 69 9.87 -5.78 -5.85
CA GLU A 69 8.83 -5.08 -6.63
C GLU A 69 7.93 -6.01 -7.47
N PRO A 70 8.42 -7.08 -8.11
CA PRO A 70 7.55 -8.00 -8.86
C PRO A 70 6.53 -8.75 -8.01
N ASP A 71 6.80 -8.88 -6.71
CA ASP A 71 6.04 -9.71 -5.77
C ASP A 71 5.16 -8.88 -4.81
N ILE A 72 5.17 -7.54 -4.92
CA ILE A 72 4.27 -6.71 -4.11
C ILE A 72 2.83 -6.82 -4.61
N LEU A 73 1.88 -6.56 -3.71
CA LEU A 73 0.44 -6.66 -3.99
C LEU A 73 0.04 -5.95 -5.30
N THR A 74 0.53 -4.74 -5.51
CA THR A 74 0.14 -3.91 -6.65
C THR A 74 0.68 -4.38 -7.98
N SER A 75 1.77 -5.17 -7.99
CA SER A 75 2.36 -5.72 -9.22
C SER A 75 1.53 -6.83 -9.87
N TYR A 76 0.54 -7.37 -9.16
CA TYR A 76 -0.41 -8.34 -9.70
C TYR A 76 -1.58 -7.71 -10.46
N PHE A 77 -1.64 -6.38 -10.60
CA PHE A 77 -2.73 -5.64 -11.26
C PHE A 77 -2.19 -4.84 -12.43
N ASP A 78 -2.82 -4.97 -13.57
CA ASP A 78 -2.50 -4.18 -14.75
C ASP A 78 -2.92 -2.71 -14.54
N HIS A 79 -2.17 -1.78 -15.12
CA HIS A 79 -2.45 -0.34 -15.01
C HIS A 79 -2.73 0.11 -13.57
N CYS A 80 -1.90 -0.36 -12.64
CA CYS A 80 -2.03 -0.13 -11.21
C CYS A 80 -1.13 1.00 -10.73
N GLN A 81 -1.66 1.86 -9.86
CA GLN A 81 -0.90 2.89 -9.16
C GLN A 81 -0.84 2.57 -7.66
N ASN A 82 0.37 2.59 -7.10
CA ASN A 82 0.66 2.30 -5.70
C ASN A 82 0.86 3.59 -4.91
N TYR A 83 -0.12 3.97 -4.11
CA TYR A 83 -0.07 5.12 -3.19
C TYR A 83 0.20 4.69 -1.74
N GLY A 84 0.81 3.54 -1.53
CA GLY A 84 1.24 3.06 -0.22
C GLY A 84 2.32 3.97 0.38
N LEU A 85 2.21 4.21 1.69
CA LEU A 85 3.16 4.99 2.46
C LEU A 85 3.89 4.09 3.45
N SER A 86 5.22 4.07 3.38
CA SER A 86 6.03 3.30 4.33
C SER A 86 6.29 4.12 5.60
N GLY A 87 6.61 3.41 6.71
CA GLY A 87 6.96 4.05 7.95
C GLY A 87 5.79 4.33 8.89
N HIS A 88 5.93 5.35 9.73
CA HIS A 88 4.98 5.71 10.77
C HIS A 88 3.80 6.58 10.28
N TYR A 89 3.47 6.47 8.99
CA TYR A 89 2.36 7.21 8.43
C TYR A 89 1.02 6.73 8.97
N MET A 90 0.18 7.69 9.30
CA MET A 90 -1.17 7.49 9.78
C MET A 90 -2.15 7.31 8.62
N ASN A 91 -3.31 6.69 8.87
CA ASN A 91 -4.33 6.48 7.84
C ASN A 91 -4.80 7.79 7.19
N HIS A 92 -4.85 8.91 7.94
CA HIS A 92 -5.25 10.20 7.39
C HIS A 92 -4.32 10.71 6.28
N HIS A 93 -3.03 10.35 6.27
CA HIS A 93 -2.14 10.68 5.14
C HIS A 93 -2.55 9.92 3.87
N SER A 94 -2.96 8.65 4.02
CA SER A 94 -3.47 7.87 2.88
C SER A 94 -4.82 8.40 2.39
N VAL A 95 -5.67 8.91 3.29
CA VAL A 95 -6.93 9.60 2.93
C VAL A 95 -6.64 10.89 2.15
N THR A 96 -5.63 11.66 2.57
CA THR A 96 -5.18 12.85 1.83
C THR A 96 -4.69 12.48 0.42
N ASN A 97 -3.91 11.39 0.30
CA ASN A 97 -3.48 10.90 -1.02
C ASN A 97 -4.66 10.48 -1.89
N LEU A 98 -5.68 9.83 -1.32
CA LEU A 98 -6.90 9.51 -2.04
C LEU A 98 -7.63 10.77 -2.53
N THR A 99 -7.76 11.80 -1.69
CA THR A 99 -8.37 13.08 -2.08
C THR A 99 -7.64 13.69 -3.27
N ASN A 100 -6.31 13.80 -3.19
CA ASN A 100 -5.49 14.33 -4.29
C ASN A 100 -5.60 13.49 -5.57
N PHE A 101 -5.70 12.18 -5.43
CA PHE A 101 -5.88 11.28 -6.58
C PHE A 101 -7.23 11.50 -7.27
N LEU A 102 -8.32 11.63 -6.52
CA LEU A 102 -9.67 11.87 -7.07
C LEU A 102 -9.76 13.17 -7.87
N GLU A 103 -8.92 14.17 -7.55
CA GLU A 103 -8.81 15.45 -8.26
C GLU A 103 -7.81 15.40 -9.42
N SER A 104 -7.06 14.32 -9.57
CA SER A 104 -6.01 14.19 -10.57
C SER A 104 -6.52 13.69 -11.92
N LYS A 105 -5.74 13.91 -12.99
CA LYS A 105 -5.99 13.31 -14.31
C LYS A 105 -5.85 11.79 -14.36
N CYS A 106 -5.32 11.18 -13.30
CA CYS A 106 -5.13 9.74 -13.19
C CYS A 106 -6.42 9.01 -12.77
N PHE A 107 -7.36 9.72 -12.16
CA PHE A 107 -8.65 9.18 -11.76
C PHE A 107 -9.64 9.20 -12.93
N THR A 108 -10.40 8.11 -13.05
CA THR A 108 -11.60 8.02 -13.90
C THR A 108 -12.73 7.33 -13.12
N PRO A 109 -14.00 7.52 -13.50
CA PRO A 109 -15.11 6.82 -12.86
C PRO A 109 -15.01 5.28 -12.90
N GLN A 110 -14.20 4.73 -13.80
CA GLN A 110 -13.94 3.31 -13.94
C GLN A 110 -12.81 2.80 -13.07
N THR A 111 -12.02 3.70 -12.46
CA THR A 111 -10.90 3.32 -11.60
C THR A 111 -11.38 2.57 -10.37
N ARG A 112 -10.82 1.38 -10.15
CA ARG A 112 -11.07 0.56 -8.98
C ARG A 112 -10.16 0.99 -7.85
N ILE A 113 -10.73 1.51 -6.77
CA ILE A 113 -10.01 2.03 -5.62
C ILE A 113 -10.01 0.98 -4.50
N VAL A 114 -8.84 0.71 -3.94
CA VAL A 114 -8.64 -0.19 -2.80
C VAL A 114 -7.91 0.55 -1.70
N PHE A 115 -8.48 0.57 -0.52
CA PHE A 115 -7.91 1.23 0.64
C PHE A 115 -7.60 0.23 1.75
N PHE A 116 -6.34 0.17 2.18
CA PHE A 116 -5.87 -0.68 3.27
C PHE A 116 -5.79 0.08 4.58
N TRP A 117 -6.59 -0.34 5.54
CA TRP A 117 -6.68 0.22 6.88
C TRP A 117 -5.79 -0.52 7.86
N ILE A 118 -5.16 0.22 8.76
CA ILE A 118 -4.49 -0.31 9.94
C ILE A 118 -5.05 0.35 11.19
N GLU A 119 -5.06 -0.41 12.28
CA GLU A 119 -5.40 0.15 13.59
C GLU A 119 -4.30 1.11 14.05
N ARG A 120 -4.70 2.31 14.49
CA ARG A 120 -3.84 3.31 15.07
C ARG A 120 -4.55 3.94 16.26
N TYR A 121 -4.00 3.81 17.45
CA TYR A 121 -4.61 4.27 18.71
C TYR A 121 -4.88 5.78 18.78
N SER A 122 -4.20 6.56 17.96
CA SER A 122 -4.35 8.03 17.91
C SER A 122 -5.30 8.51 16.81
N GLU A 123 -5.97 7.61 16.08
CA GLU A 123 -6.89 7.95 14.99
C GLU A 123 -8.28 7.38 15.23
N ASP A 124 -9.30 8.16 14.92
CA ASP A 124 -10.66 7.63 14.71
C ASP A 124 -10.75 7.00 13.31
N VAL A 125 -10.33 5.75 13.19
CA VAL A 125 -10.36 5.00 11.92
C VAL A 125 -11.79 4.85 11.41
N GLY A 126 -12.77 4.75 12.30
CA GLY A 126 -14.18 4.67 11.91
C GLY A 126 -14.64 5.92 11.16
N ALA A 127 -14.31 7.12 11.66
CA ALA A 127 -14.61 8.37 10.98
C ALA A 127 -13.91 8.49 9.63
N LEU A 128 -12.64 8.08 9.55
CA LEU A 128 -11.89 8.09 8.27
C LEU A 128 -12.50 7.13 7.25
N ILE A 129 -12.95 5.94 7.65
CA ILE A 129 -13.66 5.01 6.77
C ILE A 129 -14.94 5.65 6.20
N GLN A 130 -15.73 6.34 7.04
CA GLN A 130 -16.93 7.03 6.57
C GLN A 130 -16.58 8.16 5.57
N GLN A 131 -15.51 8.90 5.82
CA GLN A 131 -15.00 9.90 4.89
C GLN A 131 -14.63 9.29 3.54
N VAL A 132 -13.88 8.18 3.52
CA VAL A 132 -13.53 7.49 2.27
C VAL A 132 -14.77 6.98 1.54
N LYS A 133 -15.73 6.40 2.24
CA LYS A 133 -17.00 5.96 1.65
C LYS A 133 -17.82 7.12 1.04
N TYR A 134 -17.77 8.28 1.67
CA TYR A 134 -18.43 9.47 1.12
C TYR A 134 -17.75 9.95 -0.17
N MET A 135 -16.42 10.02 -0.19
CA MET A 135 -15.64 10.47 -1.35
C MET A 135 -15.65 9.45 -2.50
N SER A 136 -15.64 8.17 -2.19
CA SER A 136 -15.56 7.07 -3.14
C SER A 136 -16.40 5.87 -2.67
N PRO A 137 -17.72 5.88 -2.91
CA PRO A 137 -18.63 4.82 -2.46
C PRO A 137 -18.27 3.42 -2.97
N GLN A 138 -17.64 3.33 -4.15
CA GLN A 138 -17.14 2.08 -4.76
C GLN A 138 -15.80 1.61 -4.21
N CYS A 139 -15.18 2.36 -3.28
CA CYS A 139 -13.89 1.98 -2.71
C CYS A 139 -14.00 0.67 -1.93
N LEU A 140 -13.14 -0.29 -2.26
CA LEU A 140 -12.99 -1.52 -1.51
C LEU A 140 -12.13 -1.25 -0.26
N ASN A 141 -12.76 -1.27 0.90
CA ASN A 141 -12.09 -1.07 2.18
C ASN A 141 -11.59 -2.40 2.73
N ILE A 142 -10.29 -2.53 2.89
CA ILE A 142 -9.61 -3.75 3.35
C ILE A 142 -9.03 -3.51 4.74
N GLY A 143 -9.27 -4.43 5.66
CA GLY A 143 -8.65 -4.47 6.97
C GLY A 143 -7.60 -5.57 7.06
N PHE A 144 -6.62 -5.36 7.93
CA PHE A 144 -5.59 -6.35 8.20
C PHE A 144 -5.94 -7.13 9.48
N GLY A 145 -6.33 -8.39 9.33
CA GLY A 145 -6.98 -9.19 10.37
C GLY A 145 -6.18 -9.51 11.64
N SER A 146 -4.88 -9.18 11.71
CA SER A 146 -4.07 -9.44 12.92
C SER A 146 -4.08 -8.27 13.94
N HIS A 147 -4.71 -7.14 13.60
CA HIS A 147 -4.63 -5.91 14.39
C HIS A 147 -6.01 -5.28 14.71
N GLY A 148 -7.01 -6.07 15.05
CA GLY A 148 -8.28 -5.54 15.56
C GLY A 148 -9.22 -4.92 14.51
N SER A 149 -8.82 -4.85 13.25
CA SER A 149 -9.63 -4.29 12.14
C SER A 149 -10.94 -5.06 11.84
N SER A 150 -11.15 -6.20 12.50
CA SER A 150 -12.34 -7.05 12.35
C SER A 150 -13.65 -6.38 12.80
N HIS A 151 -13.58 -5.23 13.42
CA HIS A 151 -14.75 -4.57 14.03
C HIS A 151 -15.26 -3.35 13.23
N TRP A 152 -14.59 -2.96 12.15
CA TRP A 152 -15.01 -1.77 11.40
C TRP A 152 -16.10 -2.10 10.38
N PRO A 153 -17.29 -1.45 10.46
CA PRO A 153 -18.37 -1.71 9.51
C PRO A 153 -17.97 -1.42 8.06
N GLY A 154 -18.18 -2.40 7.19
CA GLY A 154 -17.90 -2.28 5.75
C GLY A 154 -16.43 -2.35 5.38
N VAL A 155 -15.59 -2.89 6.27
CA VAL A 155 -14.22 -3.29 6.00
C VAL A 155 -14.16 -4.79 5.84
N ILE A 156 -13.54 -5.27 4.77
CA ILE A 156 -13.32 -6.68 4.50
C ILE A 156 -11.97 -7.07 5.08
N ASN A 157 -11.96 -8.03 5.99
CA ASN A 157 -10.71 -8.54 6.55
C ASN A 157 -10.12 -9.62 5.65
N LEU A 158 -8.90 -9.39 5.20
CA LEU A 158 -8.16 -10.40 4.46
C LEU A 158 -7.63 -11.49 5.39
N MET A 159 -7.43 -12.67 4.83
CA MET A 159 -6.84 -13.81 5.53
C MET A 159 -5.47 -13.42 6.12
N PRO A 160 -5.12 -14.01 7.28
CA PRO A 160 -3.82 -13.77 7.89
C PRO A 160 -2.65 -14.12 6.96
N ASN A 161 -1.48 -13.60 7.28
CA ASN A 161 -0.26 -13.83 6.51
C ASN A 161 0.04 -15.31 6.30
N ARG A 162 0.40 -15.66 5.08
CA ARG A 162 0.90 -16.99 4.71
C ARG A 162 2.41 -17.11 4.88
N ASP A 163 3.10 -16.00 4.77
CA ASP A 163 4.55 -15.86 4.89
C ASP A 163 4.89 -14.45 5.35
N SER A 164 6.14 -14.25 5.74
CA SER A 164 6.67 -12.96 6.10
C SER A 164 7.63 -12.44 5.03
N ASP A 165 7.81 -11.12 5.01
CA ASP A 165 8.85 -10.45 4.26
C ASP A 165 10.25 -10.76 4.82
N VAL A 166 11.29 -10.20 4.20
CA VAL A 166 12.68 -10.34 4.66
C VAL A 166 12.93 -9.75 6.05
N SER A 167 12.07 -8.85 6.53
CA SER A 167 12.15 -8.28 7.89
C SER A 167 11.53 -9.18 8.96
N GLY A 168 10.70 -10.14 8.56
CA GLY A 168 9.90 -10.98 9.45
C GLY A 168 8.75 -10.25 10.14
N THR A 169 8.45 -8.99 9.73
CA THR A 169 7.45 -8.13 10.39
C THR A 169 6.26 -7.77 9.49
N HIS A 170 6.39 -7.90 8.19
CA HIS A 170 5.36 -7.61 7.20
C HIS A 170 4.97 -8.86 6.41
N PRO A 171 3.84 -8.81 5.68
CA PRO A 171 3.43 -9.90 4.78
C PRO A 171 4.47 -10.13 3.69
N GLY A 172 4.77 -11.40 3.43
CA GLY A 172 5.68 -11.81 2.36
C GLY A 172 5.02 -11.98 0.99
N PRO A 173 5.80 -12.38 -0.04
CA PRO A 173 5.34 -12.49 -1.42
C PRO A 173 4.09 -13.36 -1.62
N ARG A 174 4.02 -14.52 -0.95
CA ARG A 174 2.86 -15.45 -1.08
C ARG A 174 1.59 -14.83 -0.51
N THR A 175 1.71 -14.05 0.56
CA THR A 175 0.58 -13.33 1.15
C THR A 175 0.09 -12.26 0.20
N HIS A 176 0.98 -11.49 -0.42
CA HIS A 176 0.66 -10.47 -1.42
C HIS A 176 -0.05 -11.07 -2.64
N GLU A 177 0.43 -12.21 -3.16
CA GLU A 177 -0.22 -12.92 -4.25
C GLU A 177 -1.63 -13.40 -3.89
N MET A 178 -1.79 -14.00 -2.71
CA MET A 178 -3.08 -14.48 -2.22
C MET A 178 -4.09 -13.33 -2.10
N TRP A 179 -3.68 -12.20 -1.53
CA TRP A 179 -4.54 -11.03 -1.39
C TRP A 179 -4.91 -10.42 -2.74
N ALA A 180 -3.98 -10.36 -3.69
CA ALA A 180 -4.29 -9.91 -5.05
C ALA A 180 -5.38 -10.75 -5.70
N LYS A 181 -5.31 -12.09 -5.58
CA LYS A 181 -6.33 -13.00 -6.08
C LYS A 181 -7.69 -12.73 -5.42
N THR A 182 -7.70 -12.55 -4.10
CA THR A 182 -8.93 -12.26 -3.34
C THR A 182 -9.56 -10.93 -3.76
N ILE A 183 -8.77 -9.86 -3.87
CA ILE A 183 -9.25 -8.54 -4.27
C ILE A 183 -9.85 -8.58 -5.69
N LYS A 184 -9.20 -9.29 -6.62
CA LYS A 184 -9.73 -9.48 -7.98
C LYS A 184 -11.08 -10.19 -7.99
N LEU A 185 -11.30 -11.15 -7.10
CA LEU A 185 -12.59 -11.83 -6.96
C LEU A 185 -13.66 -10.92 -6.38
N LEU A 186 -13.34 -10.15 -5.36
CA LEU A 186 -14.28 -9.20 -4.72
C LEU A 186 -14.77 -8.12 -5.67
N HIS A 187 -13.97 -7.70 -6.64
CA HIS A 187 -14.39 -6.72 -7.65
C HIS A 187 -15.16 -7.30 -8.84
N ARG A 188 -15.29 -8.62 -8.93
CA ARG A 188 -16.09 -9.29 -9.97
C ARG A 188 -17.51 -9.61 -9.49
N ALA A 189 -17.73 -9.57 -8.19
CA ALA A 189 -19.01 -9.83 -7.53
C ALA A 189 -19.85 -8.55 -7.44
#